data_721be2bb8d61d3fdabfd94198d453bb0
#
_entry.id   721be2bb8d61d3fdabfd94198d453bb0
#
_cell.length_a   1.000
_cell.length_b   1.000
_cell.length_c   1.000
_cell.angle_alpha   90.00
_cell.angle_beta   90.00
_cell.angle_gamma   90.00
#
_symmetry.space_group_name_H-M   'P 1'
#
loop_
_entity.id
_entity.type
_entity.pdbx_description
1 polymer ?
#
loop_
_entity_poly.entity_id
_entity_poly.type
_entity_poly.pdbx_seq_one_letter_code
_entity_poly.pdbx_strand_id
1 'polypeptide(L)'
;VKDARDSGALAPGQTVVEATSGNTGIALAMVCAVMGHPFVATMVETFSIERRKIMRALGAKVILTPAAERGSGMVKRAEELAKQHNWFLARQFENPANPAYHAATTGPEILQDFAGERLDYWVTGWGTGGTLSGAGKVLKAARPELKVIATEPEQAALLSGGNWAPHKIQGW
;
A
#
# COMPACT_ATOMS: atom_id res chain seq x y z
N VAL A 1 -1.33 -0.96 -10.86
CA VAL A 1 -2.27 -0.79 -11.97
C VAL A 1 -1.54 -0.74 -13.30
N LYS A 2 -0.59 0.20 -13.48
CA LYS A 2 0.17 0.31 -14.74
C LYS A 2 0.85 -1.02 -15.10
N ASP A 3 1.64 -1.59 -14.20
CA ASP A 3 2.32 -2.86 -14.37
C ASP A 3 1.35 -4.00 -14.78
N ALA A 4 0.21 -4.10 -14.11
CA ALA A 4 -0.81 -5.10 -14.41
C ALA A 4 -1.46 -4.91 -15.80
N ARG A 5 -1.60 -3.68 -16.28
CA ARG A 5 -2.05 -3.41 -17.65
C ARG A 5 -0.98 -3.76 -18.68
N ASP A 6 0.25 -3.36 -18.42
CA ASP A 6 1.37 -3.57 -19.34
C ASP A 6 1.66 -5.09 -19.52
N SER A 7 1.49 -5.87 -18.46
CA SER A 7 1.62 -7.33 -18.49
C SER A 7 0.37 -8.09 -18.99
N GLY A 8 -0.76 -7.40 -19.21
CA GLY A 8 -2.02 -8.00 -19.59
C GLY A 8 -2.80 -8.68 -18.44
N ALA A 9 -2.33 -8.59 -17.22
CA ALA A 9 -3.01 -9.13 -16.04
C ALA A 9 -4.29 -8.35 -15.66
N LEU A 10 -4.37 -7.08 -16.07
CA LEU A 10 -5.55 -6.22 -15.91
C LEU A 10 -6.09 -5.84 -17.30
N ALA A 11 -7.23 -6.40 -17.66
CA ALA A 11 -7.88 -6.11 -18.94
C ALA A 11 -8.44 -4.67 -18.98
N PRO A 12 -8.54 -4.05 -20.18
CA PRO A 12 -9.15 -2.73 -20.33
C PRO A 12 -10.57 -2.68 -19.73
N GLY A 13 -10.86 -1.67 -18.91
CA GLY A 13 -12.15 -1.49 -18.26
C GLY A 13 -12.48 -2.49 -17.14
N GLN A 14 -11.63 -3.47 -16.87
CA GLN A 14 -11.83 -4.40 -15.76
C GLN A 14 -11.79 -3.67 -14.42
N THR A 15 -12.69 -4.03 -13.51
CA THR A 15 -12.74 -3.46 -12.17
C THR A 15 -11.53 -3.88 -11.34
N VAL A 16 -10.92 -2.92 -10.67
CA VAL A 16 -9.86 -3.16 -9.67
C VAL A 16 -10.50 -3.18 -8.28
N VAL A 17 -10.13 -4.14 -7.44
CA VAL A 17 -10.55 -4.21 -6.04
C VAL A 17 -9.34 -4.30 -5.11
N GLU A 18 -9.45 -3.68 -3.93
CA GLU A 18 -8.40 -3.73 -2.90
C GLU A 18 -8.96 -3.56 -1.50
N ALA A 19 -8.37 -4.29 -0.56
CA ALA A 19 -8.59 -4.12 0.87
C ALA A 19 -7.73 -2.97 1.39
N THR A 20 -8.35 -1.83 1.69
CA THR A 20 -7.58 -0.64 2.09
C THR A 20 -8.40 0.33 2.92
N SER A 21 -7.78 0.88 3.96
CA SER A 21 -8.36 1.90 4.82
C SER A 21 -7.71 3.28 4.67
N GLY A 22 -6.70 3.39 3.81
CA GLY A 22 -5.82 4.54 3.80
C GLY A 22 -5.48 5.11 2.42
N ASN A 23 -4.27 5.64 2.35
CA ASN A 23 -3.75 6.35 1.19
C ASN A 23 -3.69 5.47 -0.07
N THR A 24 -3.42 4.16 0.07
CA THR A 24 -3.47 3.22 -1.06
C THR A 24 -4.83 3.23 -1.75
N GLY A 25 -5.93 3.24 -0.97
CA GLY A 25 -7.28 3.32 -1.54
C GLY A 25 -7.53 4.62 -2.30
N ILE A 26 -7.07 5.75 -1.77
CA ILE A 26 -7.19 7.06 -2.43
C ILE A 26 -6.35 7.07 -3.71
N ALA A 27 -5.12 6.59 -3.66
CA ALA A 27 -4.22 6.52 -4.82
C ALA A 27 -4.77 5.60 -5.91
N LEU A 28 -5.28 4.41 -5.54
CA LEU A 28 -5.91 3.49 -6.49
C LEU A 28 -7.16 4.09 -7.10
N ALA A 29 -8.02 4.77 -6.32
CA ALA A 29 -9.19 5.45 -6.84
C ALA A 29 -8.81 6.50 -7.90
N MET A 30 -7.80 7.33 -7.62
CA MET A 30 -7.29 8.34 -8.55
C MET A 30 -6.69 7.72 -9.82
N VAL A 31 -5.79 6.76 -9.67
CA VAL A 31 -5.12 6.11 -10.81
C VAL A 31 -6.13 5.35 -11.68
N CYS A 32 -7.05 4.61 -11.06
CA CYS A 32 -8.09 3.89 -11.79
C CYS A 32 -9.02 4.83 -12.54
N ALA A 33 -9.41 5.96 -11.95
CA ALA A 33 -10.23 6.97 -12.64
C ALA A 33 -9.52 7.52 -13.89
N VAL A 34 -8.22 7.85 -13.77
CA VAL A 34 -7.41 8.34 -14.91
C VAL A 34 -7.23 7.27 -15.98
N MET A 35 -7.06 6.00 -15.58
CA MET A 35 -6.78 4.90 -16.51
C MET A 35 -8.05 4.19 -17.04
N GLY A 36 -9.26 4.67 -16.67
CA GLY A 36 -10.52 4.13 -17.16
C GLY A 36 -10.92 2.79 -16.55
N HIS A 37 -10.53 2.53 -15.29
CA HIS A 37 -10.92 1.34 -14.53
C HIS A 37 -11.89 1.70 -13.41
N PRO A 38 -13.02 0.99 -13.24
CA PRO A 38 -13.78 1.08 -12.01
C PRO A 38 -12.93 0.60 -10.82
N PHE A 39 -13.06 1.27 -9.67
CA PHE A 39 -12.36 0.86 -8.45
C PHE A 39 -13.32 0.57 -7.31
N VAL A 40 -13.07 -0.50 -6.58
CA VAL A 40 -13.80 -0.93 -5.39
C VAL A 40 -12.83 -1.08 -4.23
N ALA A 41 -13.08 -0.35 -3.14
CA ALA A 41 -12.35 -0.50 -1.89
C ALA A 41 -13.20 -1.28 -0.88
N THR A 42 -12.64 -2.29 -0.21
CA THR A 42 -13.22 -2.87 1.00
C THR A 42 -12.56 -2.24 2.21
N MET A 43 -13.35 -1.79 3.19
CA MET A 43 -12.87 -0.98 4.30
C MET A 43 -13.69 -1.24 5.56
N VAL A 44 -13.04 -1.37 6.71
CA VAL A 44 -13.75 -1.51 7.99
C VAL A 44 -14.58 -0.25 8.29
N GLU A 45 -15.80 -0.45 8.78
CA GLU A 45 -16.78 0.61 9.05
C GLU A 45 -16.32 1.66 10.09
N THR A 46 -15.34 1.36 10.91
CA THR A 46 -14.79 2.28 11.93
C THR A 46 -13.72 3.22 11.39
N PHE A 47 -13.22 3.01 10.18
CA PHE A 47 -12.19 3.87 9.61
C PHE A 47 -12.73 5.21 9.09
N SER A 48 -11.82 6.13 8.79
CA SER A 48 -12.07 7.53 8.46
C SER A 48 -13.17 7.75 7.40
N ILE A 49 -14.16 8.56 7.78
CA ILE A 49 -15.25 8.97 6.89
C ILE A 49 -14.71 9.87 5.78
N GLU A 50 -13.70 10.70 6.06
CA GLU A 50 -13.06 11.60 5.11
C GLU A 50 -12.43 10.83 3.95
N ARG A 51 -11.71 9.75 4.24
CA ARG A 51 -11.11 8.89 3.22
C ARG A 51 -12.16 8.23 2.33
N ARG A 52 -13.30 7.80 2.90
CA ARG A 52 -14.43 7.28 2.13
C ARG A 52 -15.01 8.33 1.19
N LYS A 53 -15.16 9.58 1.68
CA LYS A 53 -15.63 10.70 0.87
C LYS A 53 -14.68 11.00 -0.28
N ILE A 54 -13.36 11.04 -0.03
CA ILE A 54 -12.35 11.26 -1.07
C ILE A 54 -12.39 10.16 -2.12
N MET A 55 -12.37 8.88 -1.71
CA MET A 55 -12.46 7.76 -2.66
C MET A 55 -13.73 7.82 -3.51
N ARG A 56 -14.88 8.13 -2.91
CA ARG A 56 -16.15 8.29 -3.64
C ARG A 56 -16.14 9.47 -4.59
N ALA A 57 -15.56 10.60 -4.20
CA ALA A 57 -15.40 11.76 -5.07
C ALA A 57 -14.53 11.46 -6.31
N LEU A 58 -13.59 10.51 -6.17
CA LEU A 58 -12.77 9.99 -7.27
C LEU A 58 -13.47 8.86 -8.06
N GLY A 59 -14.75 8.59 -7.81
CA GLY A 59 -15.54 7.60 -8.53
C GLY A 59 -15.46 6.17 -7.99
N ALA A 60 -14.77 5.94 -6.87
CA ALA A 60 -14.66 4.60 -6.29
C ALA A 60 -15.94 4.18 -5.55
N LYS A 61 -16.25 2.89 -5.59
CA LYS A 61 -17.22 2.25 -4.70
C LYS A 61 -16.53 1.80 -3.42
N VAL A 62 -17.07 2.20 -2.26
CA VAL A 62 -16.56 1.77 -0.95
C VAL A 62 -17.56 0.81 -0.32
N ILE A 63 -17.10 -0.42 -0.07
CA ILE A 63 -17.85 -1.49 0.59
C ILE A 63 -17.33 -1.60 2.02
N LEU A 64 -18.23 -1.44 2.99
CA LEU A 64 -17.86 -1.51 4.41
C LEU A 64 -17.93 -2.96 4.90
N THR A 65 -16.98 -3.32 5.77
CA THR A 65 -16.94 -4.59 6.48
C THR A 65 -17.13 -4.37 7.99
N PRO A 66 -17.68 -5.35 8.72
CA PRO A 66 -17.91 -5.22 10.15
C PRO A 66 -16.63 -4.94 10.95
N ALA A 67 -16.74 -4.09 11.97
CA ALA A 67 -15.63 -3.76 12.87
C ALA A 67 -15.01 -4.99 13.55
N ALA A 68 -15.84 -5.97 13.91
CA ALA A 68 -15.41 -7.20 14.56
C ALA A 68 -14.44 -8.05 13.71
N GLU A 69 -14.54 -7.96 12.38
CA GLU A 69 -13.69 -8.72 11.44
C GLU A 69 -12.33 -8.05 11.19
N ARG A 70 -12.16 -6.80 11.61
CA ARG A 70 -10.91 -6.03 11.49
C ARG A 70 -10.33 -6.01 10.05
N GLY A 71 -9.01 -5.94 9.94
CA GLY A 71 -8.30 -5.95 8.65
C GLY A 71 -8.46 -7.25 7.86
N SER A 72 -8.52 -8.40 8.55
CA SER A 72 -8.74 -9.70 7.89
C SER A 72 -10.08 -9.79 7.18
N GLY A 73 -11.14 -9.18 7.73
CA GLY A 73 -12.44 -9.11 7.06
C GLY A 73 -12.41 -8.29 5.78
N MET A 74 -11.66 -7.19 5.76
CA MET A 74 -11.48 -6.41 4.51
C MET A 74 -10.82 -7.26 3.42
N VAL A 75 -9.73 -7.95 3.75
CA VAL A 75 -8.98 -8.78 2.79
C VAL A 75 -9.85 -9.91 2.26
N LYS A 76 -10.48 -10.68 3.14
CA LYS A 76 -11.42 -11.74 2.76
C LYS A 76 -12.51 -11.24 1.83
N ARG A 77 -13.12 -10.08 2.15
CA ARG A 77 -14.18 -9.51 1.34
C ARG A 77 -13.69 -9.06 -0.05
N ALA A 78 -12.49 -8.51 -0.15
CA ALA A 78 -11.89 -8.14 -1.43
C ALA A 78 -11.63 -9.39 -2.30
N GLU A 79 -11.12 -10.47 -1.71
CA GLU A 79 -10.88 -11.74 -2.39
C GLU A 79 -12.17 -12.39 -2.90
N GLU A 80 -13.22 -12.42 -2.07
CA GLU A 80 -14.54 -12.92 -2.45
C GLU A 80 -15.10 -12.16 -3.66
N LEU A 81 -15.07 -10.83 -3.62
CA LEU A 81 -15.54 -9.99 -4.71
C LEU A 81 -14.72 -10.18 -5.99
N ALA A 82 -13.39 -10.24 -5.86
CA ALA A 82 -12.51 -10.51 -6.98
C ALA A 82 -12.87 -11.82 -7.67
N LYS A 83 -13.05 -12.90 -6.89
CA LYS A 83 -13.42 -14.21 -7.41
C LYS A 83 -14.83 -14.24 -8.01
N GLN A 84 -15.81 -13.64 -7.30
CA GLN A 84 -17.22 -13.66 -7.71
C GLN A 84 -17.45 -12.92 -9.04
N HIS A 85 -16.73 -11.82 -9.26
CA HIS A 85 -16.98 -10.92 -10.38
C HIS A 85 -15.85 -10.90 -11.41
N ASN A 86 -14.83 -11.74 -11.25
CA ASN A 86 -13.61 -11.70 -12.05
C ASN A 86 -12.96 -10.32 -12.07
N TRP A 87 -12.88 -9.66 -10.90
CA TRP A 87 -12.21 -8.39 -10.74
C TRP A 87 -10.71 -8.58 -10.46
N PHE A 88 -9.91 -7.59 -10.84
CA PHE A 88 -8.49 -7.60 -10.55
C PHE A 88 -8.24 -7.18 -9.11
N LEU A 89 -7.68 -8.08 -8.28
CA LEU A 89 -7.25 -7.81 -6.92
C LEU A 89 -5.82 -7.26 -6.93
N ALA A 90 -5.63 -6.03 -6.44
CA ALA A 90 -4.32 -5.34 -6.53
C ALA A 90 -3.26 -5.93 -5.59
N ARG A 91 -3.67 -6.52 -4.43
CA ARG A 91 -2.79 -7.26 -3.48
C ARG A 91 -1.61 -6.44 -2.97
N GLN A 92 -1.86 -5.28 -2.37
CA GLN A 92 -0.81 -4.34 -1.93
C GLN A 92 0.27 -4.98 -1.03
N PHE A 93 -0.07 -6.04 -0.30
CA PHE A 93 0.86 -6.73 0.61
C PHE A 93 1.77 -7.75 -0.10
N GLU A 94 1.39 -8.24 -1.27
CA GLU A 94 2.06 -9.34 -1.99
C GLU A 94 2.60 -8.91 -3.36
N ASN A 95 2.03 -7.86 -3.94
CA ASN A 95 2.33 -7.46 -5.31
C ASN A 95 3.75 -6.89 -5.45
N PRO A 96 4.63 -7.53 -6.23
CA PRO A 96 6.02 -7.09 -6.40
C PRO A 96 6.14 -5.71 -7.07
N ALA A 97 5.12 -5.23 -7.76
CA ALA A 97 5.09 -3.88 -8.34
C ALA A 97 5.17 -2.78 -7.26
N ASN A 98 4.74 -3.07 -6.01
CA ASN A 98 4.87 -2.13 -4.90
C ASN A 98 6.35 -1.83 -4.56
N PRO A 99 7.17 -2.77 -4.12
CA PRO A 99 8.59 -2.49 -3.88
C PRO A 99 9.35 -2.10 -5.15
N ALA A 100 9.00 -2.65 -6.31
CA ALA A 100 9.64 -2.30 -7.58
C ALA A 100 9.46 -0.81 -7.93
N TYR A 101 8.29 -0.24 -7.69
CA TYR A 101 8.05 1.19 -7.90
C TYR A 101 8.95 2.05 -7.00
N HIS A 102 9.05 1.73 -5.71
CA HIS A 102 9.92 2.44 -4.78
C HIS A 102 11.42 2.27 -5.11
N ALA A 103 11.81 1.13 -5.65
CA ALA A 103 13.17 0.93 -6.15
C ALA A 103 13.47 1.80 -7.38
N ALA A 104 12.48 2.01 -8.26
CA ALA A 104 12.64 2.80 -9.48
C ALA A 104 12.48 4.31 -9.27
N THR A 105 11.83 4.76 -8.21
CA THR A 105 11.51 6.17 -7.95
C THR A 105 12.06 6.66 -6.61
N THR A 106 11.44 6.26 -5.50
CA THR A 106 11.75 6.77 -4.14
C THR A 106 13.22 6.59 -3.75
N GLY A 107 13.82 5.44 -4.06
CA GLY A 107 15.24 5.20 -3.78
C GLY A 107 16.16 6.16 -4.56
N PRO A 108 16.04 6.28 -5.90
CA PRO A 108 16.80 7.26 -6.69
C PRO A 108 16.55 8.71 -6.29
N GLU A 109 15.31 9.10 -5.97
CA GLU A 109 14.96 10.44 -5.51
C GLU A 109 15.71 10.80 -4.21
N ILE A 110 15.71 9.91 -3.22
CA ILE A 110 16.47 10.11 -1.99
C ILE A 110 17.98 10.24 -2.28
N LEU A 111 18.53 9.40 -3.17
CA LEU A 111 19.96 9.50 -3.53
C LEU A 111 20.28 10.83 -4.21
N GLN A 112 19.38 11.34 -5.02
CA GLN A 112 19.52 12.62 -5.70
C GLN A 112 19.46 13.79 -4.71
N ASP A 113 18.52 13.77 -3.75
CA ASP A 113 18.37 14.80 -2.74
C ASP A 113 19.61 14.90 -1.83
N PHE A 114 20.30 13.78 -1.63
CA PHE A 114 21.56 13.71 -0.88
C PHE A 114 22.81 13.61 -1.76
N ALA A 115 22.72 14.08 -3.04
CA ALA A 115 23.88 14.10 -3.92
C ALA A 115 24.94 15.06 -3.37
N GLY A 116 26.14 14.53 -3.04
CA GLY A 116 27.22 15.32 -2.43
C GLY A 116 27.11 15.47 -0.91
N GLU A 117 26.03 15.06 -0.29
CA GLU A 117 25.79 15.12 1.15
C GLU A 117 25.95 13.75 1.82
N ARG A 118 26.17 13.77 3.14
CA ARG A 118 26.20 12.54 3.94
C ARG A 118 24.77 12.02 4.14
N LEU A 119 24.60 10.71 4.03
CA LEU A 119 23.39 9.98 4.38
C LEU A 119 23.79 8.73 5.18
N ASP A 120 23.91 8.89 6.49
CA ASP A 120 24.40 7.83 7.38
C ASP A 120 23.26 6.92 7.88
N TYR A 121 22.07 7.49 8.03
CA TYR A 121 20.90 6.78 8.55
C TYR A 121 19.68 7.09 7.68
N TRP A 122 18.91 6.06 7.37
CA TRP A 122 17.59 6.19 6.80
C TRP A 122 16.59 5.52 7.73
N VAL A 123 15.76 6.31 8.40
CA VAL A 123 14.78 5.87 9.38
C VAL A 123 13.41 5.88 8.71
N THR A 124 12.72 4.74 8.69
CA THR A 124 11.40 4.63 8.05
C THR A 124 10.51 3.66 8.81
N GLY A 125 9.20 3.93 8.81
CA GLY A 125 8.20 2.97 9.23
C GLY A 125 7.91 1.94 8.14
N TRP A 126 7.12 0.95 8.47
CA TRP A 126 6.66 -0.05 7.50
C TRP A 126 5.17 -0.39 7.70
N GLY A 127 4.44 -0.47 6.62
CA GLY A 127 3.09 -1.00 6.57
C GLY A 127 3.11 -2.26 5.71
N THR A 128 3.02 -2.12 4.38
CA THR A 128 3.21 -3.24 3.44
C THR A 128 4.67 -3.67 3.27
N GLY A 129 5.62 -2.88 3.76
CA GLY A 129 7.05 -3.10 3.54
C GLY A 129 7.58 -2.65 2.18
N GLY A 130 6.72 -2.17 1.27
CA GLY A 130 7.11 -1.84 -0.10
C GLY A 130 8.18 -0.75 -0.19
N THR A 131 8.02 0.34 0.54
CA THR A 131 9.00 1.44 0.59
C THR A 131 10.32 0.96 1.22
N LEU A 132 10.23 0.33 2.39
CA LEU A 132 11.41 -0.17 3.11
C LEU A 132 12.21 -1.14 2.24
N SER A 133 11.56 -2.11 1.60
CA SER A 133 12.22 -3.12 0.77
C SER A 133 12.73 -2.54 -0.55
N GLY A 134 11.90 -1.77 -1.26
CA GLY A 134 12.24 -1.23 -2.58
C GLY A 134 13.31 -0.15 -2.53
N ALA A 135 13.05 0.95 -1.82
CA ALA A 135 14.01 2.04 -1.68
C ALA A 135 15.25 1.60 -0.89
N GLY A 136 15.06 0.83 0.20
CA GLY A 136 16.19 0.33 1.02
C GLY A 136 17.18 -0.49 0.23
N LYS A 137 16.73 -1.33 -0.70
CA LYS A 137 17.62 -2.11 -1.61
C LYS A 137 18.50 -1.18 -2.46
N VAL A 138 17.91 -0.15 -3.05
CA VAL A 138 18.63 0.82 -3.90
C VAL A 138 19.60 1.66 -3.08
N LEU A 139 19.15 2.17 -1.94
CA LEU A 139 19.96 2.98 -1.03
C LEU A 139 21.17 2.21 -0.51
N LYS A 140 20.99 0.96 -0.07
CA LYS A 140 22.08 0.09 0.40
C LYS A 140 23.05 -0.29 -0.71
N ALA A 141 22.57 -0.49 -1.92
CA ALA A 141 23.45 -0.77 -3.07
C ALA A 141 24.35 0.44 -3.42
N ALA A 142 23.81 1.65 -3.38
CA ALA A 142 24.53 2.88 -3.68
C ALA A 142 25.40 3.38 -2.52
N ARG A 143 25.00 3.10 -1.28
CA ARG A 143 25.66 3.53 -0.03
C ARG A 143 25.73 2.37 0.95
N PRO A 144 26.70 1.46 0.83
CA PRO A 144 26.80 0.25 1.67
C PRO A 144 26.87 0.53 3.18
N GLU A 145 27.48 1.65 3.57
CA GLU A 145 27.60 2.07 4.99
C GLU A 145 26.31 2.66 5.58
N LEU A 146 25.32 3.01 4.74
CA LEU A 146 24.04 3.54 5.20
C LEU A 146 23.35 2.55 6.16
N LYS A 147 22.96 3.02 7.32
CA LYS A 147 22.16 2.25 8.26
C LYS A 147 20.66 2.48 7.99
N VAL A 148 19.96 1.43 7.60
CA VAL A 148 18.50 1.43 7.42
C VAL A 148 17.87 0.98 8.73
N ILE A 149 17.02 1.84 9.31
CA ILE A 149 16.35 1.61 10.59
C ILE A 149 14.86 1.56 10.34
N ALA A 150 14.26 0.38 10.56
CA ALA A 150 12.81 0.23 10.59
C ALA A 150 12.28 0.62 11.97
N THR A 151 11.20 1.40 12.00
CA THR A 151 10.51 1.77 13.23
C THR A 151 9.15 1.09 13.32
N GLU A 152 8.76 0.74 14.53
CA GLU A 152 7.50 0.08 14.84
C GLU A 152 6.84 0.76 16.03
N PRO A 153 5.48 0.73 16.14
CA PRO A 153 4.82 1.07 17.39
C PRO A 153 5.24 0.08 18.49
N GLU A 154 5.49 0.57 19.69
CA GLU A 154 5.82 -0.30 20.84
C GLU A 154 4.78 -1.41 21.06
N GLN A 155 3.50 -1.09 20.82
CA GLN A 155 2.39 -2.03 20.98
C GLN A 155 2.25 -3.03 19.81
N ALA A 156 3.00 -2.84 18.72
CA ALA A 156 2.97 -3.71 17.54
C ALA A 156 4.38 -3.90 16.96
N ALA A 157 5.36 -4.15 17.82
CA ALA A 157 6.76 -4.33 17.45
C ALA A 157 7.03 -5.74 16.89
N LEU A 158 6.37 -6.09 15.78
CA LEU A 158 6.34 -7.44 15.21
C LEU A 158 7.69 -7.89 14.65
N LEU A 159 8.44 -7.01 14.01
CA LEU A 159 9.79 -7.32 13.52
C LEU A 159 10.79 -7.49 14.66
N SER A 160 10.55 -6.82 15.78
CA SER A 160 11.36 -6.92 16.99
C SER A 160 10.98 -8.12 17.88
N GLY A 161 10.05 -8.99 17.43
CA GLY A 161 9.62 -10.19 18.17
C GLY A 161 8.53 -9.95 19.21
N GLY A 162 7.90 -8.77 19.20
CA GLY A 162 6.74 -8.47 20.05
C GLY A 162 5.43 -9.01 19.49
N ASN A 163 4.36 -8.85 20.28
CA ASN A 163 3.01 -9.18 19.88
C ASN A 163 2.22 -7.92 19.54
N TRP A 164 1.22 -8.06 18.67
CA TRP A 164 0.33 -6.97 18.34
C TRP A 164 -0.66 -6.68 19.48
N ALA A 165 -0.78 -5.42 19.86
CA ALA A 165 -1.82 -4.90 20.74
C ALA A 165 -2.44 -3.63 20.10
N PRO A 166 -3.68 -3.25 20.48
CA PRO A 166 -4.33 -2.07 19.93
C PRO A 166 -3.53 -0.79 20.17
N HIS A 167 -3.35 0.01 19.13
CA HIS A 167 -2.68 1.30 19.17
C HIS A 167 -3.35 2.32 18.24
N LYS A 168 -2.96 3.61 18.35
CA LYS A 168 -3.59 4.71 17.61
C LYS A 168 -2.99 4.99 16.23
N ILE A 169 -1.89 4.34 15.88
CA ILE A 169 -1.21 4.54 14.59
C ILE A 169 -1.90 3.66 13.55
N GLN A 170 -2.59 4.27 12.60
CA GLN A 170 -3.33 3.55 11.56
C GLN A 170 -2.38 2.99 10.48
N GLY A 171 -2.58 1.73 10.12
CA GLY A 171 -1.84 1.07 9.05
C GLY A 171 -0.58 0.33 9.51
N TRP A 172 -0.46 0.15 10.82
CA TRP A 172 0.66 -0.59 11.43
C TRP A 172 0.13 -1.69 12.34
#